data_e44f94a580cf4e0a8e659a34f86b1ad6
#
_entry.id   e44f94a580cf4e0a8e659a34f86b1ad6
#
_cell.length_a   1.000
_cell.length_b   1.000
_cell.length_c   1.000
_cell.angle_alpha   90.00
_cell.angle_beta   90.00
_cell.angle_gamma   90.00
#
_symmetry.space_group_name_H-M   'P 1'
#
loop_
_entity.id
_entity.type
_entity.pdbx_description
1 polymer ?
#
loop_
_entity_poly.entity_id
_entity_poly.type
_entity_poly.pdbx_seq_one_letter_code
_entity_poly.pdbx_strand_id
1 'polypeptide(L)'
;MSNTETASAFSHEIHDPSDAEWINDEAGLARVIERVLLEPAYAIDTEFLRERTYFPRLALVQIAWPTGLVLIDPIAVDLAPFRRVLESDVIAVFHAADQDLEVLEYACGTVPRRLFDTQLAAGFVGFSTPSLSTLAERIMRVKLSKGDRLTDWTQRPLTTAQKSYAASDVIYLLAMRAEIEAQLESAGRSAWVEEESELLRTRARGQSYADKAWWRLKDGRVLRGRDRIVAQELCAWRERRAQQDDKPVRFVLPDLAVLSVAQAKPTTFAELAATRGVDGRYLKSGAGNEIIQAIERAADLPAAALQLPEPEDFDKRLRPALTLVSAWVSQLARDAKIDASLLATRSDLISFLRGDADARLARGWRGTLMGDAVRQLVSGEAALAFARDGSLNLEHRSNQPLRVEVAVPTADWVLDAPDPNAA
;
A
#
# COMPACT_ATOMS: atom_id res chain seq x y z
N MET A 1 -45.05 10.24 -17.55
CA MET A 1 -44.84 9.40 -18.72
C MET A 1 -43.37 9.05 -18.82
N SER A 2 -43.10 7.78 -18.60
CA SER A 2 -41.97 6.94 -18.91
C SER A 2 -40.55 7.48 -18.68
N ASN A 3 -40.05 7.21 -17.48
CA ASN A 3 -38.63 7.04 -17.16
C ASN A 3 -38.37 5.55 -17.00
N THR A 4 -38.29 4.81 -18.10
CA THR A 4 -37.98 3.40 -18.15
C THR A 4 -37.43 3.12 -19.53
N GLU A 5 -36.09 3.27 -19.69
CA GLU A 5 -35.33 2.63 -20.77
C GLU A 5 -33.89 3.20 -20.80
N THR A 6 -33.08 2.90 -19.80
CA THR A 6 -31.62 2.79 -19.91
C THR A 6 -31.14 1.86 -18.79
N ALA A 7 -31.72 0.68 -18.73
CA ALA A 7 -31.20 -0.40 -17.91
C ALA A 7 -30.54 -1.41 -18.84
N SER A 8 -29.22 -1.50 -18.70
CA SER A 8 -28.42 -2.71 -18.88
C SER A 8 -28.22 -3.26 -20.29
N ALA A 9 -27.09 -2.89 -20.88
CA ALA A 9 -26.46 -3.67 -21.96
C ALA A 9 -25.44 -4.71 -21.48
N PHE A 10 -25.31 -4.92 -20.18
CA PHE A 10 -24.35 -5.90 -19.62
C PHE A 10 -25.04 -6.79 -18.58
N SER A 11 -25.75 -7.83 -19.06
CA SER A 11 -26.14 -8.95 -18.21
C SER A 11 -24.91 -9.84 -17.99
N HIS A 12 -23.97 -9.44 -17.11
CA HIS A 12 -23.06 -10.42 -16.53
C HIS A 12 -23.91 -11.33 -15.63
N GLU A 13 -24.04 -12.60 -16.00
CA GLU A 13 -24.64 -13.58 -15.09
C GLU A 13 -23.80 -13.61 -13.83
N ILE A 14 -24.41 -13.23 -12.71
CA ILE A 14 -23.77 -13.32 -11.41
C ILE A 14 -23.92 -14.76 -10.95
N HIS A 15 -22.80 -15.43 -10.74
CA HIS A 15 -22.76 -16.81 -10.27
C HIS A 15 -23.31 -16.95 -8.86
N ASP A 16 -23.93 -18.09 -8.56
CA ASP A 16 -24.21 -18.46 -7.17
C ASP A 16 -22.86 -18.90 -6.52
N PRO A 17 -22.50 -18.35 -5.34
CA PRO A 17 -21.28 -18.77 -4.64
C PRO A 17 -21.18 -20.28 -4.37
N SER A 18 -22.33 -21.00 -4.30
CA SER A 18 -22.37 -22.44 -4.11
C SER A 18 -21.96 -23.26 -5.35
N ASP A 19 -21.95 -22.64 -6.53
CA ASP A 19 -21.60 -23.29 -7.80
C ASP A 19 -20.08 -23.31 -8.07
N ALA A 20 -19.28 -22.76 -7.15
CA ALA A 20 -17.82 -22.69 -7.30
C ALA A 20 -17.20 -24.10 -7.44
N GLU A 21 -16.58 -24.36 -8.59
CA GLU A 21 -15.79 -25.58 -8.81
C GLU A 21 -14.52 -25.55 -7.94
N TRP A 22 -14.26 -26.67 -7.24
CA TRP A 22 -13.03 -26.83 -6.45
C TRP A 22 -11.93 -27.45 -7.29
N ILE A 23 -10.82 -26.73 -7.48
CA ILE A 23 -9.67 -27.15 -8.28
C ILE A 23 -8.52 -27.52 -7.35
N ASN A 24 -8.14 -28.78 -7.31
CA ASN A 24 -7.07 -29.32 -6.48
C ASN A 24 -6.15 -30.32 -7.22
N ASP A 25 -6.17 -30.28 -8.56
CA ASP A 25 -5.28 -31.06 -9.40
C ASP A 25 -4.80 -30.27 -10.62
N GLU A 26 -3.69 -30.73 -11.22
CA GLU A 26 -3.05 -30.06 -12.35
C GLU A 26 -3.95 -30.02 -13.60
N ALA A 27 -4.77 -31.04 -13.81
CA ALA A 27 -5.67 -31.13 -14.97
C ALA A 27 -6.78 -30.06 -14.85
N GLY A 28 -7.33 -29.90 -13.65
CA GLY A 28 -8.29 -28.84 -13.33
C GLY A 28 -7.70 -27.46 -13.55
N LEU A 29 -6.50 -27.20 -13.02
CA LEU A 29 -5.81 -25.94 -13.21
C LEU A 29 -5.54 -25.66 -14.69
N ALA A 30 -5.10 -26.65 -15.46
CA ALA A 30 -4.86 -26.49 -16.90
C ALA A 30 -6.15 -26.08 -17.64
N ARG A 31 -7.30 -26.71 -17.33
CA ARG A 31 -8.60 -26.35 -17.92
C ARG A 31 -8.98 -24.90 -17.58
N VAL A 32 -8.78 -24.47 -16.34
CA VAL A 32 -9.06 -23.10 -15.92
C VAL A 32 -8.18 -22.10 -16.69
N ILE A 33 -6.87 -22.36 -16.81
CA ILE A 33 -5.94 -21.53 -17.57
C ILE A 33 -6.41 -21.36 -19.01
N GLU A 34 -6.67 -22.46 -19.72
CA GLU A 34 -7.11 -22.40 -21.12
C GLU A 34 -8.45 -21.65 -21.26
N ARG A 35 -9.34 -21.80 -20.29
CA ARG A 35 -10.64 -21.10 -20.32
C ARG A 35 -10.50 -19.61 -20.09
N VAL A 36 -9.76 -19.20 -19.06
CA VAL A 36 -9.55 -17.79 -18.75
C VAL A 36 -8.81 -17.04 -19.85
N LEU A 37 -7.88 -17.71 -20.55
CA LEU A 37 -7.17 -17.12 -21.69
C LEU A 37 -8.07 -16.74 -22.88
N LEU A 38 -9.29 -17.28 -22.94
CA LEU A 38 -10.28 -16.96 -23.99
C LEU A 38 -11.17 -15.76 -23.61
N GLU A 39 -11.09 -15.30 -22.38
CA GLU A 39 -11.95 -14.23 -21.87
C GLU A 39 -11.28 -12.84 -22.01
N PRO A 40 -12.02 -11.75 -22.14
CA PRO A 40 -11.45 -10.40 -22.15
C PRO A 40 -10.97 -9.95 -20.77
N ALA A 41 -11.55 -10.53 -19.72
CA ALA A 41 -11.22 -10.23 -18.32
C ALA A 41 -11.69 -11.34 -17.40
N TYR A 42 -11.06 -11.43 -16.23
CA TYR A 42 -11.44 -12.32 -15.13
C TYR A 42 -11.32 -11.58 -13.79
N ALA A 43 -12.18 -11.93 -12.85
CA ALA A 43 -12.09 -11.50 -11.47
C ALA A 43 -11.19 -12.46 -10.69
N ILE A 44 -10.40 -11.91 -9.78
CA ILE A 44 -9.48 -12.70 -8.95
C ILE A 44 -9.34 -12.08 -7.57
N ASP A 45 -9.25 -12.94 -6.56
CA ASP A 45 -8.93 -12.61 -5.17
C ASP A 45 -8.06 -13.71 -4.58
N THR A 46 -7.38 -13.45 -3.46
CA THR A 46 -6.52 -14.44 -2.81
C THR A 46 -6.70 -14.44 -1.30
N GLU A 47 -6.64 -15.66 -0.72
CA GLU A 47 -6.51 -15.82 0.72
C GLU A 47 -5.13 -16.38 1.07
N PHE A 48 -4.49 -15.80 2.07
CA PHE A 48 -3.12 -16.16 2.44
C PHE A 48 -2.85 -16.00 3.92
N LEU A 49 -1.83 -16.70 4.41
CA LEU A 49 -1.33 -16.59 5.79
C LEU A 49 -0.02 -15.79 5.82
N ARG A 50 0.06 -14.78 6.72
CA ARG A 50 1.23 -13.91 6.89
C ARG A 50 1.76 -13.86 8.33
N GLU A 51 1.03 -14.44 9.26
CA GLU A 51 1.33 -14.26 10.69
C GLU A 51 2.52 -15.06 11.20
N ARG A 52 2.81 -16.22 10.57
CA ARG A 52 3.77 -17.23 11.03
C ARG A 52 4.97 -17.41 10.12
N THR A 53 4.95 -16.81 8.94
CA THR A 53 5.98 -16.90 7.90
C THR A 53 6.54 -15.52 7.58
N TYR A 54 7.72 -15.46 7.00
CA TYR A 54 8.28 -14.22 6.44
C TYR A 54 7.58 -13.87 5.11
N PHE A 55 7.47 -14.86 4.23
CA PHE A 55 6.76 -14.75 2.97
C PHE A 55 5.28 -15.05 3.15
N PRO A 56 4.39 -14.34 2.47
CA PRO A 56 2.98 -14.69 2.49
C PRO A 56 2.78 -16.09 1.89
N ARG A 57 2.07 -16.96 2.62
CA ARG A 57 1.75 -18.30 2.14
C ARG A 57 0.35 -18.27 1.54
N LEU A 58 0.29 -18.40 0.21
CA LEU A 58 -0.97 -18.50 -0.51
C LEU A 58 -1.75 -19.75 -0.05
N ALA A 59 -3.03 -19.57 0.24
CA ALA A 59 -3.91 -20.61 0.78
C ALA A 59 -5.14 -20.88 -0.09
N LEU A 60 -5.61 -19.90 -0.86
CA LEU A 60 -6.72 -20.05 -1.80
C LEU A 60 -6.62 -18.99 -2.89
N VAL A 61 -7.03 -19.34 -4.12
CA VAL A 61 -7.23 -18.38 -5.21
C VAL A 61 -8.66 -18.52 -5.72
N GLN A 62 -9.38 -17.43 -5.75
CA GLN A 62 -10.73 -17.34 -6.28
C GLN A 62 -10.66 -16.72 -7.67
N ILE A 63 -11.31 -17.32 -8.64
CA ILE A 63 -11.39 -16.79 -10.01
C ILE A 63 -12.83 -16.89 -10.51
N ALA A 64 -13.32 -15.78 -11.10
CA ALA A 64 -14.58 -15.76 -11.81
C ALA A 64 -14.42 -15.12 -13.20
N TRP A 65 -15.11 -15.68 -14.18
CA TRP A 65 -15.27 -15.14 -15.52
C TRP A 65 -16.76 -15.27 -15.92
N PRO A 66 -17.25 -14.71 -17.03
CA PRO A 66 -18.68 -14.66 -17.32
C PRO A 66 -19.43 -15.98 -17.23
N THR A 67 -18.76 -17.11 -17.48
CA THR A 67 -19.38 -18.45 -17.53
C THR A 67 -18.76 -19.45 -16.54
N GLY A 68 -17.98 -19.00 -15.56
CA GLY A 68 -17.33 -19.91 -14.60
C GLY A 68 -16.89 -19.24 -13.33
N LEU A 69 -16.87 -20.03 -12.27
CA LEU A 69 -16.45 -19.66 -10.93
C LEU A 69 -15.66 -20.82 -10.32
N VAL A 70 -14.43 -20.57 -9.91
CA VAL A 70 -13.55 -21.61 -9.35
C VAL A 70 -12.85 -21.16 -8.10
N LEU A 71 -12.55 -22.12 -7.23
CA LEU A 71 -11.72 -21.99 -6.05
C LEU A 71 -10.53 -22.94 -6.22
N ILE A 72 -9.33 -22.39 -6.42
CA ILE A 72 -8.11 -23.16 -6.65
C ILE A 72 -7.39 -23.35 -5.31
N ASP A 73 -7.03 -24.60 -5.01
CA ASP A 73 -6.26 -24.98 -3.82
C ASP A 73 -4.74 -25.01 -4.09
N PRO A 74 -3.99 -23.94 -3.81
CA PRO A 74 -2.55 -23.91 -4.07
C PRO A 74 -1.74 -24.74 -3.07
N ILE A 75 -2.40 -25.37 -2.08
CA ILE A 75 -1.76 -26.35 -1.19
C ILE A 75 -1.69 -27.73 -1.88
N ALA A 76 -2.66 -28.02 -2.74
CA ALA A 76 -2.77 -29.29 -3.45
C ALA A 76 -2.16 -29.26 -4.86
N VAL A 77 -2.12 -28.08 -5.52
CA VAL A 77 -1.62 -27.93 -6.90
C VAL A 77 -0.63 -26.76 -6.98
N ASP A 78 0.44 -26.93 -7.77
CA ASP A 78 1.38 -25.85 -8.07
C ASP A 78 0.72 -24.78 -8.95
N LEU A 79 0.68 -23.55 -8.45
CA LEU A 79 0.07 -22.41 -9.16
C LEU A 79 1.02 -21.79 -10.23
N ALA A 80 2.29 -22.16 -10.29
CA ALA A 80 3.26 -21.57 -11.22
C ALA A 80 2.77 -21.55 -12.69
N PRO A 81 2.05 -22.57 -13.22
CA PRO A 81 1.50 -22.53 -14.57
C PRO A 81 0.48 -21.40 -14.83
N PHE A 82 -0.15 -20.85 -13.79
CA PHE A 82 -1.09 -19.73 -13.90
C PHE A 82 -0.39 -18.43 -14.36
N ARG A 83 0.94 -18.40 -14.30
CA ARG A 83 1.76 -17.35 -14.91
C ARG A 83 1.36 -17.04 -16.35
N ARG A 84 0.93 -18.03 -17.14
CA ARG A 84 0.47 -17.84 -18.53
C ARG A 84 -0.71 -16.87 -18.60
N VAL A 85 -1.63 -16.94 -17.65
CA VAL A 85 -2.78 -16.01 -17.56
C VAL A 85 -2.30 -14.63 -17.12
N LEU A 86 -1.46 -14.57 -16.08
CA LEU A 86 -0.96 -13.29 -15.56
C LEU A 86 -0.16 -12.51 -16.61
N GLU A 87 0.63 -13.18 -17.45
CA GLU A 87 1.43 -12.56 -18.51
C GLU A 87 0.65 -12.29 -19.82
N SER A 88 -0.62 -12.70 -19.89
CA SER A 88 -1.48 -12.47 -21.05
C SER A 88 -2.06 -11.06 -21.10
N ASP A 89 -2.80 -10.73 -22.16
CA ASP A 89 -3.52 -9.47 -22.30
C ASP A 89 -4.91 -9.49 -21.63
N VAL A 90 -5.30 -10.61 -20.99
CA VAL A 90 -6.55 -10.72 -20.23
C VAL A 90 -6.50 -9.82 -19.00
N ILE A 91 -7.51 -9.00 -18.80
CA ILE A 91 -7.54 -8.05 -17.69
C ILE A 91 -7.87 -8.77 -16.39
N ALA A 92 -6.96 -8.70 -15.43
CA ALA A 92 -7.20 -9.18 -14.06
C ALA A 92 -7.92 -8.10 -13.24
N VAL A 93 -9.11 -8.42 -12.74
CA VAL A 93 -9.97 -7.50 -11.97
C VAL A 93 -9.91 -7.88 -10.50
N PHE A 94 -9.44 -6.95 -9.68
CA PHE A 94 -9.26 -7.11 -8.24
C PHE A 94 -10.11 -6.09 -7.45
N HIS A 95 -10.11 -6.26 -6.14
CA HIS A 95 -10.50 -5.24 -5.18
C HIS A 95 -9.42 -5.06 -4.12
N ALA A 96 -8.73 -3.90 -4.10
CA ALA A 96 -7.60 -3.60 -3.20
C ALA A 96 -6.38 -4.53 -3.41
N ALA A 97 -5.94 -4.67 -4.65
CA ALA A 97 -5.00 -5.65 -5.18
C ALA A 97 -3.59 -5.70 -4.56
N ASP A 98 -3.15 -4.71 -3.79
CA ASP A 98 -1.72 -4.54 -3.41
C ASP A 98 -1.12 -5.78 -2.72
N GLN A 99 -1.89 -6.44 -1.85
CA GLN A 99 -1.45 -7.65 -1.15
C GLN A 99 -1.53 -8.89 -2.04
N ASP A 100 -2.58 -9.00 -2.86
CA ASP A 100 -2.75 -10.11 -3.81
C ASP A 100 -1.62 -10.15 -4.83
N LEU A 101 -1.23 -8.97 -5.35
CA LEU A 101 -0.11 -8.85 -6.27
C LEU A 101 1.21 -9.33 -5.65
N GLU A 102 1.46 -9.04 -4.37
CA GLU A 102 2.65 -9.54 -3.67
C GLU A 102 2.62 -11.08 -3.55
N VAL A 103 1.47 -11.63 -3.18
CA VAL A 103 1.30 -13.07 -3.01
C VAL A 103 1.42 -13.82 -4.35
N LEU A 104 0.82 -13.27 -5.42
CA LEU A 104 0.90 -13.83 -6.77
C LEU A 104 2.31 -13.71 -7.35
N GLU A 105 3.01 -12.59 -7.13
CA GLU A 105 4.42 -12.43 -7.54
C GLU A 105 5.29 -13.50 -6.89
N TYR A 106 5.05 -13.80 -5.61
CA TYR A 106 5.78 -14.84 -4.91
C TYR A 106 5.42 -16.25 -5.39
N ALA A 107 4.14 -16.53 -5.63
CA ALA A 107 3.65 -17.88 -6.03
C ALA A 107 3.91 -18.18 -7.51
N CYS A 108 3.75 -17.19 -8.40
CA CYS A 108 3.81 -17.37 -9.85
C CYS A 108 5.05 -16.71 -10.50
N GLY A 109 5.86 -15.97 -9.72
CA GLY A 109 7.03 -15.25 -10.22
C GLY A 109 6.71 -14.01 -11.07
N THR A 110 5.46 -13.57 -11.11
CA THR A 110 5.00 -12.43 -11.91
C THR A 110 3.69 -11.87 -11.37
N VAL A 111 3.34 -10.67 -11.81
CA VAL A 111 2.04 -10.03 -11.56
C VAL A 111 1.26 -9.85 -12.87
N PRO A 112 -0.06 -9.63 -12.83
CA PRO A 112 -0.85 -9.43 -14.05
C PRO A 112 -0.27 -8.33 -14.94
N ARG A 113 -0.20 -8.60 -16.24
CA ARG A 113 0.21 -7.61 -17.26
C ARG A 113 -0.81 -6.49 -17.40
N ARG A 114 -2.09 -6.80 -17.23
CA ARG A 114 -3.20 -5.84 -17.26
C ARG A 114 -4.02 -5.98 -15.99
N LEU A 115 -4.17 -4.89 -15.28
CA LEU A 115 -4.80 -4.81 -13.97
C LEU A 115 -5.93 -3.78 -13.96
N PHE A 116 -7.05 -4.12 -13.35
CA PHE A 116 -8.09 -3.19 -12.94
C PHE A 116 -8.42 -3.42 -11.46
N ASP A 117 -8.15 -2.44 -10.62
CA ASP A 117 -8.50 -2.49 -9.20
C ASP A 117 -9.77 -1.67 -8.95
N THR A 118 -10.85 -2.34 -8.58
CA THR A 118 -12.16 -1.71 -8.36
C THR A 118 -12.16 -0.71 -7.19
N GLN A 119 -11.32 -0.91 -6.17
CA GLN A 119 -11.19 0.04 -5.06
C GLN A 119 -10.47 1.32 -5.53
N LEU A 120 -9.37 1.17 -6.25
CA LEU A 120 -8.60 2.26 -6.83
C LEU A 120 -9.47 3.06 -7.81
N ALA A 121 -10.12 2.37 -8.76
CA ALA A 121 -10.94 2.97 -9.79
C ALA A 121 -12.16 3.71 -9.21
N ALA A 122 -12.81 3.15 -8.18
CA ALA A 122 -13.91 3.78 -7.48
C ALA A 122 -13.51 5.11 -6.82
N GLY A 123 -12.24 5.27 -6.43
CA GLY A 123 -11.71 6.53 -5.91
C GLY A 123 -11.78 7.70 -6.90
N PHE A 124 -11.85 7.41 -8.20
CA PHE A 124 -12.01 8.41 -9.25
C PHE A 124 -13.47 8.76 -9.58
N VAL A 125 -14.44 8.06 -8.98
CA VAL A 125 -15.88 8.29 -9.20
C VAL A 125 -16.65 8.60 -7.90
N GLY A 126 -15.95 9.13 -6.90
CA GLY A 126 -16.56 9.71 -5.70
C GLY A 126 -16.59 8.81 -4.47
N PHE A 127 -15.93 7.67 -4.50
CA PHE A 127 -15.71 6.85 -3.29
C PHE A 127 -14.37 7.21 -2.63
N SER A 128 -14.27 6.96 -1.32
CA SER A 128 -13.00 7.08 -0.60
C SER A 128 -12.65 5.73 -0.01
N THR A 129 -11.68 5.08 -0.60
CA THR A 129 -11.15 3.76 -0.22
C THR A 129 -12.27 2.78 0.22
N PRO A 130 -13.28 2.53 -0.66
CA PRO A 130 -14.44 1.73 -0.28
C PRO A 130 -14.04 0.26 -0.05
N SER A 131 -14.68 -0.39 0.92
CA SER A 131 -14.61 -1.85 1.01
C SER A 131 -15.42 -2.52 -0.10
N LEU A 132 -15.11 -3.77 -0.42
CA LEU A 132 -15.87 -4.56 -1.38
C LEU A 132 -17.37 -4.57 -1.04
N SER A 133 -17.71 -4.77 0.24
CA SER A 133 -19.11 -4.74 0.69
C SER A 133 -19.79 -3.38 0.47
N THR A 134 -19.04 -2.28 0.63
CA THR A 134 -19.57 -0.93 0.34
C THR A 134 -19.83 -0.74 -1.15
N LEU A 135 -18.94 -1.21 -2.02
CA LEU A 135 -19.16 -1.14 -3.46
C LEU A 135 -20.32 -2.03 -3.91
N ALA A 136 -20.39 -3.27 -3.40
CA ALA A 136 -21.50 -4.17 -3.69
C ALA A 136 -22.86 -3.54 -3.29
N GLU A 137 -22.94 -2.95 -2.11
CA GLU A 137 -24.17 -2.31 -1.65
C GLU A 137 -24.53 -1.06 -2.48
N ARG A 138 -23.54 -0.22 -2.78
CA ARG A 138 -23.75 1.04 -3.47
C ARG A 138 -23.98 0.89 -4.97
N ILE A 139 -23.20 0.05 -5.64
CA ILE A 139 -23.22 -0.13 -7.10
C ILE A 139 -24.20 -1.23 -7.48
N MET A 140 -24.09 -2.41 -6.88
CA MET A 140 -24.84 -3.60 -7.26
C MET A 140 -26.17 -3.76 -6.50
N ARG A 141 -26.39 -2.95 -5.45
CA ARG A 141 -27.55 -3.08 -4.54
C ARG A 141 -27.63 -4.44 -3.83
N VAL A 142 -26.50 -5.07 -3.66
CA VAL A 142 -26.35 -6.38 -3.01
C VAL A 142 -25.59 -6.22 -1.69
N LYS A 143 -26.09 -6.93 -0.67
CA LYS A 143 -25.46 -6.97 0.65
C LYS A 143 -24.64 -8.23 0.77
N LEU A 144 -23.32 -8.11 0.77
CA LEU A 144 -22.42 -9.25 0.98
C LEU A 144 -22.53 -9.74 2.43
N SER A 145 -22.45 -11.07 2.60
CA SER A 145 -22.38 -11.67 3.93
C SER A 145 -21.06 -11.28 4.60
N LYS A 146 -21.12 -10.97 5.89
CA LYS A 146 -19.88 -10.80 6.69
C LYS A 146 -19.33 -12.19 6.98
N GLY A 147 -18.31 -12.58 6.25
CA GLY A 147 -17.63 -13.86 6.47
C GLY A 147 -16.56 -13.81 7.56
N ASP A 148 -16.02 -14.98 7.88
CA ASP A 148 -14.92 -15.17 8.84
C ASP A 148 -13.56 -14.77 8.24
N ARG A 149 -13.30 -13.46 8.16
CA ARG A 149 -12.02 -12.91 7.69
C ARG A 149 -10.80 -13.38 8.50
N LEU A 150 -11.01 -13.85 9.73
CA LEU A 150 -9.94 -14.26 10.66
C LEU A 150 -9.77 -15.78 10.70
N THR A 151 -10.28 -16.51 9.73
CA THR A 151 -10.15 -17.96 9.67
C THR A 151 -8.75 -18.38 9.20
N ASP A 152 -8.30 -19.56 9.62
CA ASP A 152 -7.08 -20.17 9.10
C ASP A 152 -7.36 -20.83 7.74
N TRP A 153 -7.09 -20.09 6.67
CA TRP A 153 -7.28 -20.54 5.29
C TRP A 153 -6.38 -21.70 4.86
N THR A 154 -5.38 -22.05 5.68
CA THR A 154 -4.52 -23.21 5.40
C THR A 154 -5.12 -24.55 5.84
N GLN A 155 -6.19 -24.53 6.62
CA GLN A 155 -6.89 -25.75 7.04
C GLN A 155 -7.59 -26.42 5.86
N ARG A 156 -7.60 -27.79 5.89
CA ARG A 156 -8.33 -28.59 4.90
C ARG A 156 -9.12 -29.70 5.61
N PRO A 157 -10.33 -30.01 5.12
CA PRO A 157 -11.08 -29.33 4.05
C PRO A 157 -11.62 -27.97 4.50
N LEU A 158 -11.79 -27.03 3.58
CA LEU A 158 -12.53 -25.79 3.84
C LEU A 158 -14.02 -26.12 4.04
N THR A 159 -14.65 -25.42 4.96
CA THR A 159 -16.10 -25.51 5.19
C THR A 159 -16.88 -24.92 4.01
N THR A 160 -18.15 -25.31 3.86
CA THR A 160 -19.03 -24.73 2.85
C THR A 160 -19.17 -23.21 3.03
N ALA A 161 -19.23 -22.73 4.29
CA ALA A 161 -19.32 -21.30 4.58
C ALA A 161 -18.05 -20.55 4.12
N GLN A 162 -16.85 -21.11 4.33
CA GLN A 162 -15.60 -20.51 3.86
C GLN A 162 -15.55 -20.48 2.32
N LYS A 163 -15.93 -21.56 1.64
CA LYS A 163 -15.97 -21.60 0.17
C LYS A 163 -16.96 -20.58 -0.40
N SER A 164 -18.15 -20.49 0.18
CA SER A 164 -19.17 -19.52 -0.24
C SER A 164 -18.72 -18.09 0.01
N TYR A 165 -18.06 -17.83 1.13
CA TYR A 165 -17.47 -16.51 1.42
C TYR A 165 -16.43 -16.16 0.37
N ALA A 166 -15.42 -16.98 0.16
CA ALA A 166 -14.35 -16.75 -0.80
C ALA A 166 -14.88 -16.56 -2.24
N ALA A 167 -15.85 -17.36 -2.66
CA ALA A 167 -16.52 -17.20 -3.94
C ALA A 167 -17.22 -15.83 -4.06
N SER A 168 -17.83 -15.34 -2.97
CA SER A 168 -18.54 -14.05 -2.96
C SER A 168 -17.63 -12.84 -3.15
N ASP A 169 -16.33 -12.97 -2.92
CA ASP A 169 -15.37 -11.87 -3.07
C ASP A 169 -15.05 -11.58 -4.55
N VAL A 170 -15.34 -12.50 -5.48
CA VAL A 170 -15.04 -12.33 -6.92
C VAL A 170 -16.28 -12.21 -7.83
N ILE A 171 -17.43 -12.78 -7.45
CA ILE A 171 -18.59 -12.88 -8.36
C ILE A 171 -19.16 -11.56 -8.86
N TYR A 172 -18.96 -10.46 -8.12
CA TYR A 172 -19.46 -9.13 -8.47
C TYR A 172 -18.42 -8.23 -9.15
N LEU A 173 -17.13 -8.61 -9.14
CA LEU A 173 -16.05 -7.71 -9.56
C LEU A 173 -16.16 -7.30 -11.03
N LEU A 174 -16.52 -8.23 -11.92
CA LEU A 174 -16.68 -7.92 -13.35
C LEU A 174 -17.83 -6.96 -13.61
N ALA A 175 -18.96 -7.16 -12.95
CA ALA A 175 -20.12 -6.25 -13.04
C ALA A 175 -19.81 -4.87 -12.43
N MET A 176 -19.13 -4.83 -11.28
CA MET A 176 -18.66 -3.57 -10.67
C MET A 176 -17.69 -2.84 -11.58
N ARG A 177 -16.76 -3.56 -12.20
CA ARG A 177 -15.84 -2.99 -13.18
C ARG A 177 -16.59 -2.30 -14.31
N ALA A 178 -17.56 -2.96 -14.93
CA ALA A 178 -18.31 -2.42 -16.05
C ALA A 178 -19.04 -1.12 -15.67
N GLU A 179 -19.65 -1.07 -14.50
CA GLU A 179 -20.33 0.13 -13.99
C GLU A 179 -19.35 1.27 -13.67
N ILE A 180 -18.20 0.95 -13.06
CA ILE A 180 -17.17 1.95 -12.75
C ILE A 180 -16.54 2.47 -14.03
N GLU A 181 -16.24 1.61 -15.03
CA GLU A 181 -15.68 2.01 -16.32
C GLU A 181 -16.63 2.98 -17.06
N ALA A 182 -17.94 2.72 -17.07
CA ALA A 182 -18.92 3.62 -17.66
C ALA A 182 -18.91 5.02 -17.01
N GLN A 183 -18.78 5.09 -15.68
CA GLN A 183 -18.67 6.35 -14.96
C GLN A 183 -17.34 7.06 -15.22
N LEU A 184 -16.23 6.32 -15.31
CA LEU A 184 -14.91 6.85 -15.65
C LEU A 184 -14.88 7.43 -17.06
N GLU A 185 -15.46 6.74 -18.04
CA GLU A 185 -15.57 7.20 -19.42
C GLU A 185 -16.39 8.50 -19.50
N SER A 186 -17.55 8.52 -18.85
CA SER A 186 -18.40 9.72 -18.76
C SER A 186 -17.68 10.91 -18.12
N ALA A 187 -16.77 10.66 -17.17
CA ALA A 187 -15.98 11.69 -16.50
C ALA A 187 -14.65 12.00 -17.21
N GLY A 188 -14.28 11.29 -18.30
CA GLY A 188 -13.00 11.45 -18.99
C GLY A 188 -11.78 11.02 -18.18
N ARG A 189 -11.93 10.02 -17.29
CA ARG A 189 -10.91 9.62 -16.30
C ARG A 189 -10.32 8.23 -16.52
N SER A 190 -10.69 7.52 -17.60
CA SER A 190 -10.21 6.16 -17.87
C SER A 190 -8.68 6.08 -17.92
N ALA A 191 -8.03 7.03 -18.63
CA ALA A 191 -6.57 7.09 -18.71
C ALA A 191 -5.90 7.34 -17.34
N TRP A 192 -6.57 8.01 -16.40
CA TRP A 192 -6.04 8.24 -15.05
C TRP A 192 -5.98 6.94 -14.24
N VAL A 193 -7.02 6.11 -14.37
CA VAL A 193 -7.08 4.79 -13.74
C VAL A 193 -6.03 3.86 -14.36
N GLU A 194 -5.82 3.90 -15.68
CA GLU A 194 -4.78 3.11 -16.34
C GLU A 194 -3.39 3.49 -15.82
N GLU A 195 -3.07 4.79 -15.71
CA GLU A 195 -1.81 5.29 -15.15
C GLU A 195 -1.60 4.80 -13.70
N GLU A 196 -2.62 4.91 -12.84
CA GLU A 196 -2.52 4.48 -11.44
C GLU A 196 -2.45 2.95 -11.31
N SER A 197 -3.16 2.22 -12.15
CA SER A 197 -3.09 0.75 -12.21
C SER A 197 -1.68 0.28 -12.60
N GLU A 198 -1.03 0.97 -13.54
CA GLU A 198 0.35 0.66 -13.92
C GLU A 198 1.34 1.00 -12.80
N LEU A 199 1.14 2.12 -12.09
CA LEU A 199 1.94 2.45 -10.90
C LEU A 199 1.75 1.40 -9.78
N LEU A 200 0.51 0.94 -9.56
CA LEU A 200 0.22 -0.12 -8.61
C LEU A 200 0.89 -1.44 -9.03
N ARG A 201 0.79 -1.81 -10.30
CA ARG A 201 1.34 -3.03 -10.87
C ARG A 201 2.88 -3.08 -10.78
N THR A 202 3.56 -1.98 -11.06
CA THR A 202 5.03 -1.88 -11.11
C THR A 202 5.67 -1.53 -9.79
N ARG A 203 4.88 -1.29 -8.74
CA ARG A 203 5.41 -1.02 -7.39
C ARG A 203 6.27 -2.19 -6.92
N ALA A 204 7.46 -1.89 -6.39
CA ALA A 204 8.31 -2.90 -5.76
C ALA A 204 7.60 -3.46 -4.51
N ARG A 205 7.46 -4.78 -4.44
CA ARG A 205 6.82 -5.53 -3.35
C ARG A 205 7.79 -6.52 -2.73
N GLY A 206 7.53 -6.91 -1.50
CA GLY A 206 8.24 -8.02 -0.85
C GLY A 206 9.74 -7.84 -0.62
N GLN A 207 10.39 -6.88 -1.26
CA GLN A 207 11.80 -6.61 -1.09
C GLN A 207 12.03 -5.75 0.15
N SER A 208 12.26 -6.41 1.27
CA SER A 208 12.88 -5.73 2.39
C SER A 208 14.39 -5.64 2.13
N TYR A 209 14.88 -4.44 1.83
CA TYR A 209 16.32 -4.18 1.80
C TYR A 209 16.85 -4.35 3.22
N ALA A 210 17.67 -5.38 3.42
CA ALA A 210 18.18 -5.73 4.74
C ALA A 210 18.92 -4.56 5.41
N ASP A 211 19.66 -3.76 4.65
CA ASP A 211 20.40 -2.58 5.09
C ASP A 211 19.49 -1.43 5.57
N LYS A 212 18.25 -1.35 5.06
CA LYS A 212 17.22 -0.37 5.47
C LYS A 212 16.23 -0.93 6.50
N ALA A 213 16.37 -2.20 6.90
CA ALA A 213 15.43 -2.86 7.82
C ALA A 213 15.34 -2.14 9.19
N TRP A 214 16.41 -1.50 9.64
CA TRP A 214 16.45 -0.78 10.91
C TRP A 214 15.59 0.49 10.94
N TRP A 215 15.18 1.05 9.77
CA TRP A 215 14.25 2.19 9.71
C TRP A 215 12.86 1.85 10.27
N ARG A 216 12.51 0.57 10.26
CA ARG A 216 11.24 0.05 10.77
C ARG A 216 11.33 -0.40 12.24
N LEU A 217 12.52 -0.29 12.86
CA LEU A 217 12.74 -0.67 14.24
C LEU A 217 11.90 0.23 15.16
N LYS A 218 10.93 -0.38 15.86
CA LYS A 218 10.12 0.34 16.84
C LYS A 218 11.03 0.96 17.90
N ASP A 219 10.78 2.22 18.20
CA ASP A 219 11.58 3.00 19.17
C ASP A 219 13.07 3.18 18.81
N GLY A 220 13.49 2.86 17.56
CA GLY A 220 14.86 3.06 17.09
C GLY A 220 15.37 4.51 17.21
N ARG A 221 14.47 5.48 17.34
CA ARG A 221 14.78 6.91 17.54
C ARG A 221 15.54 7.20 18.85
N VAL A 222 15.45 6.32 19.85
CA VAL A 222 16.17 6.48 21.13
C VAL A 222 17.67 6.23 20.99
N LEU A 223 18.09 5.48 19.98
CA LEU A 223 19.48 5.16 19.72
C LEU A 223 20.26 6.40 19.24
N ARG A 224 21.55 6.48 19.62
CA ARG A 224 22.45 7.58 19.25
C ARG A 224 23.80 7.04 18.76
N GLY A 225 24.47 7.81 17.95
CA GLY A 225 25.85 7.51 17.52
C GLY A 225 26.07 6.09 17.05
N ARG A 226 27.04 5.41 17.66
CA ARG A 226 27.43 4.03 17.31
C ARG A 226 26.33 3.00 17.51
N ASP A 227 25.42 3.21 18.45
CA ASP A 227 24.31 2.27 18.71
C ASP A 227 23.40 2.12 17.51
N ARG A 228 23.23 3.16 16.68
CA ARG A 228 22.46 3.11 15.42
C ARG A 228 23.12 2.18 14.39
N ILE A 229 24.45 2.20 14.29
CA ILE A 229 25.19 1.33 13.35
C ILE A 229 25.05 -0.13 13.78
N VAL A 230 25.14 -0.40 15.09
CA VAL A 230 24.90 -1.74 15.62
C VAL A 230 23.47 -2.19 15.36
N ALA A 231 22.49 -1.33 15.57
CA ALA A 231 21.09 -1.65 15.29
C ALA A 231 20.85 -1.91 13.79
N GLN A 232 21.51 -1.15 12.90
CA GLN A 232 21.47 -1.37 11.45
C GLN A 232 21.97 -2.78 11.09
N GLU A 233 23.15 -3.17 11.56
CA GLU A 233 23.74 -4.49 11.31
C GLU A 233 22.90 -5.62 11.90
N LEU A 234 22.39 -5.44 13.13
CA LEU A 234 21.49 -6.41 13.76
C LEU A 234 20.17 -6.56 13.00
N CYS A 235 19.55 -5.47 12.56
CA CYS A 235 18.33 -5.53 11.76
C CYS A 235 18.59 -6.15 10.39
N ALA A 236 19.73 -5.87 9.75
CA ALA A 236 20.11 -6.47 8.49
C ALA A 236 20.36 -7.99 8.64
N TRP A 237 21.00 -8.42 9.70
CA TRP A 237 21.17 -9.83 10.04
C TRP A 237 19.78 -10.48 10.28
N ARG A 238 18.97 -9.86 11.13
CA ARG A 238 17.63 -10.34 11.49
C ARG A 238 16.74 -10.53 10.26
N GLU A 239 16.79 -9.59 9.32
CA GLU A 239 16.01 -9.64 8.08
C GLU A 239 16.45 -10.82 7.21
N ARG A 240 17.75 -10.98 6.96
CA ARG A 240 18.29 -12.12 6.20
C ARG A 240 17.96 -13.46 6.85
N ARG A 241 18.07 -13.56 8.17
CA ARG A 241 17.75 -14.77 8.91
C ARG A 241 16.25 -15.09 8.88
N ALA A 242 15.40 -14.07 8.95
CA ALA A 242 13.95 -14.21 8.83
C ALA A 242 13.55 -14.76 7.46
N GLN A 243 14.17 -14.26 6.39
CA GLN A 243 13.98 -14.77 5.03
C GLN A 243 14.45 -16.21 4.88
N GLN A 244 15.63 -16.53 5.40
CA GLN A 244 16.21 -17.88 5.32
C GLN A 244 15.39 -18.93 6.07
N ASP A 245 14.89 -18.58 7.26
CA ASP A 245 14.10 -19.48 8.11
C ASP A 245 12.60 -19.44 7.78
N ASP A 246 12.17 -18.60 6.86
CA ASP A 246 10.77 -18.26 6.56
C ASP A 246 9.95 -17.98 7.84
N LYS A 247 10.48 -17.06 8.68
CA LYS A 247 9.84 -16.67 9.95
C LYS A 247 9.73 -15.16 10.07
N PRO A 248 8.66 -14.64 10.69
CA PRO A 248 8.56 -13.22 10.97
C PRO A 248 9.78 -12.68 11.73
N VAL A 249 10.28 -11.51 11.37
CA VAL A 249 11.48 -10.89 11.99
C VAL A 249 11.39 -10.82 13.52
N ARG A 250 10.18 -10.61 14.08
CA ARG A 250 9.93 -10.59 15.53
C ARG A 250 10.16 -11.94 16.22
N PHE A 251 10.08 -13.04 15.45
CA PHE A 251 10.34 -14.40 15.98
C PHE A 251 11.82 -14.77 15.92
N VAL A 252 12.58 -14.11 15.04
CA VAL A 252 14.05 -14.23 15.00
C VAL A 252 14.66 -13.46 16.17
N LEU A 253 14.34 -12.17 16.32
CA LEU A 253 14.76 -11.34 17.45
C LEU A 253 13.80 -10.17 17.61
N PRO A 254 13.14 -10.00 18.79
CA PRO A 254 12.20 -8.89 19.02
C PRO A 254 12.87 -7.52 19.00
N ASP A 255 12.14 -6.46 18.67
CA ASP A 255 12.65 -5.09 18.61
C ASP A 255 13.30 -4.65 19.93
N LEU A 256 12.70 -5.01 21.07
CA LEU A 256 13.26 -4.72 22.39
C LEU A 256 14.67 -5.34 22.56
N ALA A 257 14.86 -6.58 22.10
CA ALA A 257 16.17 -7.25 22.18
C ALA A 257 17.17 -6.55 21.25
N VAL A 258 16.77 -6.18 20.04
CA VAL A 258 17.65 -5.43 19.10
C VAL A 258 18.12 -4.11 19.73
N LEU A 259 17.20 -3.33 20.33
CA LEU A 259 17.54 -2.07 21.01
C LEU A 259 18.52 -2.29 22.17
N SER A 260 18.22 -3.27 23.03
CA SER A 260 19.04 -3.55 24.20
C SER A 260 20.44 -4.06 23.83
N VAL A 261 20.53 -4.94 22.83
CA VAL A 261 21.81 -5.44 22.31
C VAL A 261 22.62 -4.33 21.64
N ALA A 262 21.97 -3.44 20.88
CA ALA A 262 22.64 -2.31 20.24
C ALA A 262 23.23 -1.32 21.25
N GLN A 263 22.59 -1.13 22.41
CA GLN A 263 23.07 -0.28 23.51
C GLN A 263 24.18 -0.98 24.34
N ALA A 264 23.96 -2.26 24.68
CA ALA A 264 24.88 -3.02 25.55
C ALA A 264 26.16 -3.47 24.80
N LYS A 265 26.05 -3.77 23.50
CA LYS A 265 27.15 -4.28 22.64
C LYS A 265 27.89 -5.47 23.25
N PRO A 266 27.18 -6.56 23.64
CA PRO A 266 27.81 -7.72 24.26
C PRO A 266 28.89 -8.32 23.35
N THR A 267 30.03 -8.69 23.91
CA THR A 267 31.16 -9.30 23.20
C THR A 267 31.27 -10.81 23.41
N THR A 268 30.52 -11.31 24.41
CA THR A 268 30.50 -12.74 24.75
C THR A 268 29.07 -13.27 24.71
N PHE A 269 28.97 -14.59 24.53
CA PHE A 269 27.67 -15.26 24.56
C PHE A 269 26.97 -15.09 25.93
N ALA A 270 27.72 -15.08 27.02
CA ALA A 270 27.18 -14.89 28.37
C ALA A 270 26.57 -13.50 28.57
N GLU A 271 27.26 -12.46 28.11
CA GLU A 271 26.75 -11.07 28.13
C GLU A 271 25.51 -10.92 27.24
N LEU A 272 25.54 -11.53 26.05
CA LEU A 272 24.40 -11.51 25.15
C LEU A 272 23.17 -12.18 25.78
N ALA A 273 23.34 -13.34 26.41
CA ALA A 273 22.26 -14.07 27.07
C ALA A 273 21.70 -13.31 28.30
N ALA A 274 22.51 -12.46 28.94
CA ALA A 274 22.08 -11.61 30.06
C ALA A 274 21.43 -10.29 29.59
N THR A 275 21.46 -9.98 28.31
CA THR A 275 20.90 -8.73 27.76
C THR A 275 19.37 -8.74 27.81
N ARG A 276 18.78 -7.62 28.22
CA ARG A 276 17.32 -7.47 28.33
C ARG A 276 16.60 -7.80 27.03
N GLY A 277 15.57 -8.64 27.11
CA GLY A 277 14.75 -9.04 25.95
C GLY A 277 15.37 -10.14 25.09
N VAL A 278 16.59 -10.57 25.38
CA VAL A 278 17.22 -11.74 24.78
C VAL A 278 16.83 -12.97 25.60
N ASP A 279 16.12 -13.89 24.96
CA ASP A 279 15.75 -15.18 25.52
C ASP A 279 16.58 -16.27 24.85
N GLY A 280 16.95 -17.34 25.57
CA GLY A 280 17.74 -18.44 25.03
C GLY A 280 17.17 -19.09 23.76
N ARG A 281 15.86 -18.99 23.54
CA ARG A 281 15.22 -19.44 22.29
C ARG A 281 15.71 -18.71 21.05
N TYR A 282 16.09 -17.41 21.18
CA TYR A 282 16.60 -16.58 20.08
C TYR A 282 18.09 -16.82 19.80
N LEU A 283 18.79 -17.55 20.67
CA LEU A 283 20.22 -17.83 20.56
C LEU A 283 20.52 -19.20 19.96
N LYS A 284 19.47 -19.99 19.65
CA LYS A 284 19.59 -21.34 19.09
C LYS A 284 20.12 -21.34 17.65
N SER A 285 20.58 -22.50 17.19
CA SER A 285 21.00 -22.73 15.79
C SER A 285 22.06 -21.74 15.28
N GLY A 286 23.01 -21.36 16.14
CA GLY A 286 24.11 -20.46 15.77
C GLY A 286 23.78 -18.97 15.85
N ALA A 287 22.52 -18.57 16.06
CA ALA A 287 22.07 -17.18 16.04
C ALA A 287 22.84 -16.30 17.06
N GLY A 288 23.19 -16.83 18.25
CA GLY A 288 23.97 -16.07 19.23
C GLY A 288 25.34 -15.64 18.70
N ASN A 289 26.05 -16.54 18.02
CA ASN A 289 27.36 -16.22 17.41
C ASN A 289 27.18 -15.22 16.24
N GLU A 290 26.13 -15.38 15.42
CA GLU A 290 25.83 -14.46 14.32
C GLU A 290 25.50 -13.04 14.81
N ILE A 291 24.82 -12.92 15.95
CA ILE A 291 24.55 -11.62 16.62
C ILE A 291 25.85 -10.97 17.06
N ILE A 292 26.75 -11.72 17.73
CA ILE A 292 28.05 -11.21 18.15
C ILE A 292 28.88 -10.76 16.92
N GLN A 293 28.94 -11.55 15.87
CA GLN A 293 29.58 -11.17 14.61
C GLN A 293 28.98 -9.91 13.96
N ALA A 294 27.64 -9.71 14.07
CA ALA A 294 27.01 -8.49 13.58
C ALA A 294 27.44 -7.27 14.40
N ILE A 295 27.62 -7.41 15.71
CA ILE A 295 28.14 -6.36 16.59
C ILE A 295 29.62 -6.05 16.25
N GLU A 296 30.46 -7.07 16.04
CA GLU A 296 31.83 -6.93 15.62
C GLU A 296 31.97 -6.19 14.28
N ARG A 297 31.20 -6.62 13.26
CA ARG A 297 31.13 -5.89 11.97
C ARG A 297 30.75 -4.42 12.15
N ALA A 298 29.75 -4.15 12.99
CA ALA A 298 29.32 -2.79 13.27
C ALA A 298 30.43 -1.96 13.96
N ALA A 299 31.33 -2.60 14.75
CA ALA A 299 32.44 -1.92 15.39
C ALA A 299 33.46 -1.42 14.37
N ASP A 300 33.67 -2.11 13.27
CA ASP A 300 34.64 -1.77 12.22
C ASP A 300 34.11 -0.77 11.20
N LEU A 301 32.77 -0.59 11.11
CA LEU A 301 32.15 0.30 10.14
C LEU A 301 32.37 1.79 10.49
N PRO A 302 32.70 2.64 9.48
CA PRO A 302 32.77 4.09 9.69
C PRO A 302 31.37 4.68 9.98
N ALA A 303 31.33 5.85 10.62
CA ALA A 303 30.04 6.54 10.90
C ALA A 303 29.23 6.82 9.61
N ALA A 304 29.91 7.04 8.49
CA ALA A 304 29.27 7.26 7.18
C ALA A 304 28.56 6.00 6.60
N ALA A 305 28.80 4.80 7.16
CA ALA A 305 28.08 3.59 6.77
C ALA A 305 26.64 3.54 7.30
N LEU A 306 26.29 4.41 8.24
CA LEU A 306 24.92 4.51 8.74
C LEU A 306 24.00 5.05 7.64
N GLN A 307 23.09 4.20 7.19
CA GLN A 307 22.03 4.60 6.26
C GLN A 307 20.89 5.23 7.07
N LEU A 308 20.77 6.52 6.98
CA LEU A 308 19.63 7.23 7.54
C LEU A 308 18.51 7.27 6.50
N PRO A 309 17.24 7.21 6.94
CA PRO A 309 16.15 7.64 6.06
C PRO A 309 16.50 9.03 5.52
N GLU A 310 16.20 9.27 4.27
CA GLU A 310 16.34 10.63 3.76
C GLU A 310 15.60 11.57 4.71
N PRO A 311 16.29 12.59 5.24
CA PRO A 311 15.60 13.56 6.09
C PRO A 311 14.41 14.07 5.27
N GLU A 312 13.22 14.12 5.87
CA GLU A 312 12.18 15.00 5.38
C GLU A 312 12.68 16.44 5.58
N ASP A 313 13.76 16.80 4.86
CA ASP A 313 14.32 18.15 4.90
C ASP A 313 13.36 19.06 4.13
N PHE A 314 12.25 19.34 4.79
CA PHE A 314 11.25 20.25 4.31
C PHE A 314 11.54 21.63 4.91
N ASP A 315 11.89 22.58 4.05
CA ASP A 315 12.12 23.97 4.47
C ASP A 315 10.94 24.46 5.33
N LYS A 316 11.25 24.75 6.60
CA LYS A 316 10.23 25.22 7.57
C LYS A 316 9.46 26.43 7.05
N ARG A 317 10.07 27.25 6.18
CA ARG A 317 9.44 28.42 5.53
C ARG A 317 8.31 28.01 4.57
N LEU A 318 8.33 26.78 4.02
CA LEU A 318 7.29 26.26 3.13
C LEU A 318 6.12 25.61 3.89
N ARG A 319 6.16 25.51 5.23
CA ARG A 319 5.04 24.95 6.02
C ARG A 319 3.71 25.67 5.77
N PRO A 320 3.65 27.02 5.71
CA PRO A 320 2.41 27.70 5.36
C PRO A 320 1.92 27.35 3.97
N ALA A 321 2.80 27.25 2.97
CA ALA A 321 2.46 26.84 1.61
C ALA A 321 1.89 25.42 1.59
N LEU A 322 2.50 24.47 2.30
CA LEU A 322 2.00 23.11 2.42
C LEU A 322 0.57 23.06 3.00
N THR A 323 0.30 23.86 4.05
CA THR A 323 -1.05 23.94 4.65
C THR A 323 -2.06 24.51 3.66
N LEU A 324 -1.69 25.57 2.96
CA LEU A 324 -2.54 26.24 1.98
C LEU A 324 -2.89 25.29 0.82
N VAL A 325 -1.88 24.64 0.24
CA VAL A 325 -2.07 23.67 -0.86
C VAL A 325 -2.89 22.48 -0.39
N SER A 326 -2.66 21.95 0.81
CA SER A 326 -3.44 20.83 1.36
C SER A 326 -4.93 21.19 1.48
N ALA A 327 -5.25 22.40 1.91
CA ALA A 327 -6.63 22.89 2.03
C ALA A 327 -7.29 22.96 0.64
N TRP A 328 -6.59 23.50 -0.36
CA TRP A 328 -7.10 23.56 -1.74
C TRP A 328 -7.27 22.18 -2.37
N VAL A 329 -6.29 21.28 -2.22
CA VAL A 329 -6.41 19.89 -2.71
C VAL A 329 -7.62 19.18 -2.10
N SER A 330 -7.89 19.41 -0.82
CA SER A 330 -9.09 18.86 -0.16
C SER A 330 -10.39 19.43 -0.74
N GLN A 331 -10.41 20.71 -1.15
CA GLN A 331 -11.54 21.29 -1.86
C GLN A 331 -11.69 20.68 -3.25
N LEU A 332 -10.60 20.63 -4.03
CA LEU A 332 -10.58 20.05 -5.37
C LEU A 332 -11.08 18.59 -5.36
N ALA A 333 -10.70 17.81 -4.34
CA ALA A 333 -11.16 16.43 -4.15
C ALA A 333 -12.69 16.35 -4.05
N ARG A 334 -13.29 17.25 -3.26
CA ARG A 334 -14.75 17.34 -3.10
C ARG A 334 -15.44 17.74 -4.40
N ASP A 335 -14.94 18.79 -5.04
CA ASP A 335 -15.55 19.35 -6.26
C ASP A 335 -15.46 18.37 -7.43
N ALA A 336 -14.30 17.73 -7.59
CA ALA A 336 -14.06 16.73 -8.62
C ALA A 336 -14.65 15.35 -8.27
N LYS A 337 -15.14 15.13 -7.04
CA LYS A 337 -15.55 13.80 -6.55
C LYS A 337 -14.46 12.75 -6.79
N ILE A 338 -13.26 13.03 -6.31
CA ILE A 338 -12.10 12.14 -6.35
C ILE A 338 -11.63 11.93 -4.92
N ASP A 339 -11.15 10.74 -4.59
CA ASP A 339 -10.50 10.49 -3.30
C ASP A 339 -9.28 11.43 -3.15
N ALA A 340 -9.21 12.15 -2.04
CA ALA A 340 -8.14 13.12 -1.80
C ALA A 340 -6.75 12.47 -1.79
N SER A 341 -6.64 11.22 -1.35
CA SER A 341 -5.38 10.47 -1.33
C SER A 341 -4.88 10.11 -2.75
N LEU A 342 -5.79 10.00 -3.70
CA LEU A 342 -5.43 9.84 -5.12
C LEU A 342 -4.90 11.15 -5.70
N LEU A 343 -5.43 12.28 -5.32
CA LEU A 343 -4.92 13.58 -5.78
C LEU A 343 -3.50 13.82 -5.25
N ALA A 344 -3.33 13.85 -3.94
CA ALA A 344 -2.02 14.04 -3.33
C ALA A 344 -1.99 13.59 -1.87
N THR A 345 -0.96 12.86 -1.51
CA THR A 345 -0.57 12.65 -0.13
C THR A 345 0.25 13.83 0.38
N ARG A 346 0.43 13.93 1.71
CA ARG A 346 1.35 14.93 2.29
C ARG A 346 2.77 14.82 1.72
N SER A 347 3.26 13.60 1.51
CA SER A 347 4.58 13.34 0.92
C SER A 347 4.67 13.84 -0.51
N ASP A 348 3.64 13.61 -1.33
CA ASP A 348 3.58 14.12 -2.71
C ASP A 348 3.64 15.65 -2.75
N LEU A 349 2.92 16.33 -1.84
CA LEU A 349 2.96 17.78 -1.73
C LEU A 349 4.35 18.30 -1.32
N ILE A 350 4.99 17.65 -0.36
CA ILE A 350 6.36 18.00 0.08
C ILE A 350 7.35 17.84 -1.08
N SER A 351 7.30 16.70 -1.78
CA SER A 351 8.15 16.42 -2.94
C SER A 351 7.98 17.49 -4.04
N PHE A 352 6.75 17.83 -4.35
CA PHE A 352 6.45 18.89 -5.34
C PHE A 352 6.96 20.27 -4.89
N LEU A 353 6.75 20.66 -3.63
CA LEU A 353 7.21 21.94 -3.08
C LEU A 353 8.73 22.05 -2.98
N ARG A 354 9.43 20.93 -2.85
CA ARG A 354 10.91 20.87 -2.94
C ARG A 354 11.43 21.02 -4.37
N GLY A 355 10.58 20.79 -5.36
CA GLY A 355 10.98 20.78 -6.76
C GLY A 355 11.66 19.48 -7.17
N ASP A 356 11.34 18.35 -6.49
CA ASP A 356 11.89 17.04 -6.84
C ASP A 356 11.52 16.70 -8.29
N ALA A 357 12.51 16.25 -9.06
CA ALA A 357 12.35 16.01 -10.50
C ALA A 357 11.33 14.93 -10.84
N ASP A 358 11.06 14.03 -9.91
CA ASP A 358 10.13 12.90 -10.01
C ASP A 358 8.83 13.09 -9.23
N ALA A 359 8.58 14.31 -8.72
CA ALA A 359 7.36 14.61 -7.97
C ALA A 359 6.11 14.24 -8.77
N ARG A 360 5.23 13.41 -8.17
CA ARG A 360 3.99 12.91 -8.80
C ARG A 360 3.08 14.03 -9.31
N LEU A 361 3.01 15.16 -8.59
CA LEU A 361 2.20 16.31 -8.97
C LEU A 361 2.77 17.10 -10.16
N ALA A 362 4.00 16.84 -10.58
CA ALA A 362 4.58 17.47 -11.76
C ALA A 362 4.30 16.70 -13.06
N ARG A 363 3.72 15.49 -12.99
CA ARG A 363 3.62 14.55 -14.11
C ARG A 363 2.23 13.96 -14.24
N GLY A 364 1.99 13.34 -15.42
CA GLY A 364 0.78 12.60 -15.72
C GLY A 364 -0.48 13.41 -15.49
N TRP A 365 -1.56 12.75 -15.21
CA TRP A 365 -2.87 13.36 -15.01
C TRP A 365 -2.89 14.37 -13.83
N ARG A 366 -2.09 14.15 -12.77
CA ARG A 366 -2.01 15.08 -11.64
C ARG A 366 -1.35 16.40 -12.05
N GLY A 367 -0.27 16.32 -12.82
CA GLY A 367 0.39 17.49 -13.35
C GLY A 367 -0.56 18.35 -14.20
N THR A 368 -1.34 17.69 -15.05
CA THR A 368 -2.35 18.35 -15.91
C THR A 368 -3.50 18.94 -15.07
N LEU A 369 -4.00 18.21 -14.06
CA LEU A 369 -5.15 18.64 -13.28
C LEU A 369 -4.82 19.80 -12.32
N MET A 370 -3.68 19.75 -11.63
CA MET A 370 -3.42 20.66 -10.51
C MET A 370 -2.02 21.27 -10.47
N GLY A 371 -1.07 20.78 -11.29
CA GLY A 371 0.32 21.21 -11.18
C GLY A 371 0.52 22.72 -11.36
N ASP A 372 -0.14 23.33 -12.33
CA ASP A 372 -0.07 24.78 -12.56
C ASP A 372 -0.75 25.58 -11.45
N ALA A 373 -1.91 25.15 -10.98
CA ALA A 373 -2.63 25.80 -9.91
C ALA A 373 -1.81 25.82 -8.60
N VAL A 374 -1.14 24.72 -8.27
CA VAL A 374 -0.24 24.65 -7.10
C VAL A 374 0.96 25.59 -7.28
N ARG A 375 1.58 25.62 -8.48
CA ARG A 375 2.68 26.55 -8.78
C ARG A 375 2.27 28.01 -8.58
N GLN A 376 1.14 28.43 -9.15
CA GLN A 376 0.61 29.79 -9.04
C GLN A 376 0.31 30.17 -7.57
N LEU A 377 -0.23 29.21 -6.80
CA LEU A 377 -0.51 29.44 -5.38
C LEU A 377 0.77 29.63 -4.57
N VAL A 378 1.81 28.86 -4.85
CA VAL A 378 3.09 28.92 -4.13
C VAL A 378 3.96 30.11 -4.59
N SER A 379 3.92 30.48 -5.88
CA SER A 379 4.59 31.69 -6.40
C SER A 379 3.94 32.98 -5.92
N GLY A 380 2.73 32.92 -5.39
CA GLY A 380 1.97 34.10 -4.94
C GLY A 380 1.22 34.82 -6.07
N GLU A 381 1.03 34.18 -7.22
CA GLU A 381 0.20 34.65 -8.33
C GLU A 381 -1.28 34.38 -8.10
N ALA A 382 -1.58 33.31 -7.32
CA ALA A 382 -2.93 32.96 -6.89
C ALA A 382 -3.11 33.10 -5.37
N ALA A 383 -4.35 33.16 -4.94
CA ALA A 383 -4.77 33.18 -3.53
C ALA A 383 -5.97 32.27 -3.31
N LEU A 384 -6.17 31.81 -2.07
CA LEU A 384 -7.38 31.10 -1.67
C LEU A 384 -8.35 32.07 -0.99
N ALA A 385 -9.57 32.09 -1.48
CA ALA A 385 -10.70 32.81 -0.88
C ALA A 385 -11.71 31.83 -0.30
N PHE A 386 -12.18 32.09 0.92
CA PHE A 386 -13.23 31.32 1.54
C PHE A 386 -14.58 31.90 1.15
N ALA A 387 -15.38 31.13 0.45
CA ALA A 387 -16.70 31.54 0.00
C ALA A 387 -17.78 31.33 1.10
N ARG A 388 -18.90 32.03 1.00
CA ARG A 388 -19.99 31.98 2.00
C ARG A 388 -20.67 30.61 2.07
N ASP A 389 -20.59 29.81 1.02
CA ASP A 389 -21.11 28.44 0.97
C ASP A 389 -20.18 27.40 1.62
N GLY A 390 -19.04 27.84 2.15
CA GLY A 390 -18.05 26.98 2.79
C GLY A 390 -17.02 26.37 1.85
N SER A 391 -16.99 26.76 0.57
CA SER A 391 -15.98 26.33 -0.40
C SER A 391 -14.72 27.20 -0.34
N LEU A 392 -13.61 26.67 -0.87
CA LEU A 392 -12.37 27.41 -1.12
C LEU A 392 -12.21 27.61 -2.62
N ASN A 393 -12.14 28.88 -3.02
CA ASN A 393 -11.91 29.27 -4.42
C ASN A 393 -10.45 29.67 -4.62
N LEU A 394 -9.87 29.22 -5.73
CA LEU A 394 -8.57 29.69 -6.19
C LEU A 394 -8.80 30.91 -7.08
N GLU A 395 -8.19 32.04 -6.72
CA GLU A 395 -8.38 33.33 -7.40
C GLU A 395 -7.04 33.97 -7.74
N HIS A 396 -7.02 34.85 -8.75
CA HIS A 396 -5.85 35.69 -8.98
C HIS A 396 -5.61 36.61 -7.79
N ARG A 397 -4.37 36.69 -7.35
CA ARG A 397 -4.01 37.53 -6.21
C ARG A 397 -4.22 39.02 -6.52
N SER A 398 -4.93 39.74 -5.64
CA SER A 398 -5.20 41.19 -5.78
C SER A 398 -4.00 42.06 -5.52
N ASN A 399 -2.91 41.53 -4.94
CA ASN A 399 -1.73 42.28 -4.46
C ASN A 399 -2.04 43.37 -3.42
N GLN A 400 -3.18 43.29 -2.78
CA GLN A 400 -3.61 44.19 -1.69
C GLN A 400 -3.67 43.39 -0.37
N PRO A 401 -2.54 43.21 0.35
CA PRO A 401 -2.54 42.42 1.56
C PRO A 401 -3.28 43.12 2.68
N LEU A 402 -4.18 42.40 3.35
CA LEU A 402 -4.69 42.81 4.67
C LEU A 402 -3.59 42.61 5.69
N ARG A 403 -3.22 43.69 6.40
CA ARG A 403 -2.25 43.65 7.49
C ARG A 403 -2.97 43.59 8.82
N VAL A 404 -2.58 42.67 9.67
CA VAL A 404 -2.95 42.66 11.09
C VAL A 404 -1.75 43.18 11.86
N GLU A 405 -1.92 44.33 12.53
CA GLU A 405 -0.88 44.88 13.39
C GLU A 405 -0.85 44.10 14.70
N VAL A 406 0.29 43.52 15.00
CA VAL A 406 0.55 42.82 16.27
C VAL A 406 1.78 43.41 16.90
N ALA A 407 1.65 43.84 18.16
CA ALA A 407 2.79 44.30 18.93
C ALA A 407 3.78 43.15 19.15
N VAL A 408 5.01 43.29 18.66
CA VAL A 408 6.06 42.30 18.84
C VAL A 408 6.82 42.63 20.13
N PRO A 409 7.07 41.64 21.02
CA PRO A 409 7.91 41.90 22.20
C PRO A 409 9.29 42.40 21.79
N THR A 410 9.75 43.49 22.40
CA THR A 410 11.06 44.12 22.13
C THR A 410 12.19 43.52 22.98
N ALA A 411 11.95 42.50 23.75
CA ALA A 411 12.95 41.89 24.63
C ALA A 411 13.88 40.96 23.82
N ASP A 412 15.14 41.35 23.69
CA ASP A 412 16.17 40.65 22.92
C ASP A 412 16.41 39.21 23.38
N TRP A 413 16.12 38.90 24.65
CA TRP A 413 16.26 37.53 25.18
C TRP A 413 15.25 36.51 24.60
N VAL A 414 14.17 36.96 23.96
CA VAL A 414 13.19 36.08 23.28
C VAL A 414 13.74 35.53 21.97
N LEU A 415 14.70 36.24 21.36
CA LEU A 415 15.32 35.81 20.08
C LEU A 415 16.52 34.88 20.27
N ASP A 416 17.13 34.91 21.47
CA ASP A 416 18.31 34.08 21.80
C ASP A 416 17.97 32.79 22.51
N ALA A 417 16.70 32.42 22.68
CA ALA A 417 16.33 31.13 23.21
C ALA A 417 16.73 30.05 22.19
N PRO A 418 17.59 29.10 22.56
CA PRO A 418 17.99 28.02 21.65
C PRO A 418 16.75 27.29 21.16
N ASP A 419 16.68 27.03 19.85
CA ASP A 419 15.61 26.24 19.26
C ASP A 419 15.52 24.89 19.98
N PRO A 420 14.43 24.59 20.71
CA PRO A 420 14.31 23.35 21.46
C PRO A 420 14.35 22.09 20.57
N ASN A 421 14.39 22.25 19.24
CA ASN A 421 14.51 21.18 18.25
C ASN A 421 15.88 21.14 17.54
N ALA A 422 16.88 21.92 17.99
CA ALA A 422 18.23 21.96 17.41
C ALA A 422 19.20 20.91 18.01
N ALA A 423 18.70 19.81 18.59
CA ALA A 423 19.49 18.71 19.12
C ALA A 423 19.19 17.37 18.39
#